data_61b68d3a8992539befcfac0548ae19f2
#
_entry.id   61b68d3a8992539befcfac0548ae19f2
#
_cell.length_a   1.000
_cell.length_b   1.000
_cell.length_c   1.000
_cell.angle_alpha   90.00
_cell.angle_beta   90.00
_cell.angle_gamma   90.00
#
_symmetry.space_group_name_H-M   'P 1'
#
loop_
_entity.id
_entity.type
_entity.pdbx_description
1 polymer ?
#
loop_
_entity_poly.entity_id
_entity_poly.type
_entity_poly.pdbx_seq_one_letter_code
_entity_poly.pdbx_strand_id
1 'polypeptide(L)'
;MSNHYPLNDFSAATAKEIQDALERSEVVYFSTSPVELPSRADLDLLRTGLPQTLKAKNISYHPEADSVPSFDAPIEIKTRVEEILRTHGRRVEAYLRAVLPELSPNWTLGTTSFRPIEEKGRDLKPRSSNERVHIDAGAYGATNGARILRFFVNVHETRERVWGTKGTFGDCMRSYDELWWAARDGRREISLQKSALDKLYSGMLRAVGAAYPLARVIDSSPYDRAMRRIHNRMKESDSFRGNAQDYREIHFPPMSAWMVFTDGISHSVLTGQYAFVTTALVPLENCRIPELAPYHILAAGHA
;
A
#
# COMPACT_ATOMS: atom_id res chain seq x y z
N MET A 1 -23.58 -2.86 17.91
CA MET A 1 -23.46 -3.01 16.44
C MET A 1 -22.12 -3.69 16.17
N SER A 2 -22.08 -4.64 15.22
CA SER A 2 -20.84 -5.33 14.90
C SER A 2 -19.79 -4.33 14.40
N ASN A 3 -18.60 -4.35 15.00
CA ASN A 3 -17.49 -3.45 14.64
C ASN A 3 -16.71 -3.99 13.42
N HIS A 4 -17.32 -4.92 12.67
CA HIS A 4 -16.70 -5.56 11.51
C HIS A 4 -17.05 -4.82 10.21
N TYR A 5 -16.02 -4.62 9.40
CA TYR A 5 -16.18 -4.15 8.02
C TYR A 5 -16.64 -5.35 7.16
N PRO A 6 -17.77 -5.25 6.44
CA PRO A 6 -18.25 -6.34 5.60
C PRO A 6 -17.32 -6.51 4.39
N LEU A 7 -16.87 -7.74 4.15
CA LEU A 7 -16.11 -8.09 2.93
C LEU A 7 -17.05 -8.74 1.91
N ASN A 8 -17.13 -8.16 0.74
CA ASN A 8 -17.76 -8.77 -0.42
C ASN A 8 -16.72 -9.60 -1.18
N ASP A 9 -17.05 -10.84 -1.54
CA ASP A 9 -16.18 -11.70 -2.33
C ASP A 9 -16.32 -11.35 -3.83
N PHE A 10 -15.21 -10.94 -4.44
CA PHE A 10 -15.13 -10.54 -5.83
C PHE A 10 -14.66 -11.67 -6.77
N SER A 11 -14.63 -12.93 -6.30
CA SER A 11 -14.15 -14.07 -7.09
C SER A 11 -14.94 -14.31 -8.39
N ALA A 12 -16.19 -13.88 -8.44
CA ALA A 12 -17.06 -13.96 -9.63
C ALA A 12 -17.30 -12.59 -10.29
N ALA A 13 -16.66 -11.52 -9.82
CA ALA A 13 -16.89 -10.17 -10.32
C ALA A 13 -16.20 -9.93 -11.67
N THR A 14 -16.77 -9.06 -12.48
CA THR A 14 -16.18 -8.59 -13.73
C THR A 14 -15.00 -7.63 -13.48
N ALA A 15 -14.14 -7.47 -14.46
CA ALA A 15 -13.05 -6.49 -14.41
C ALA A 15 -13.56 -5.07 -14.08
N LYS A 16 -14.72 -4.69 -14.66
CA LYS A 16 -15.34 -3.38 -14.39
C LYS A 16 -15.78 -3.23 -12.94
N GLU A 17 -16.43 -4.23 -12.36
CA GLU A 17 -16.87 -4.19 -10.95
C GLU A 17 -15.69 -4.13 -9.99
N ILE A 18 -14.62 -4.88 -10.28
CA ILE A 18 -13.37 -4.85 -9.53
C ILE A 18 -12.74 -3.46 -9.57
N GLN A 19 -12.62 -2.88 -10.78
CA GLN A 19 -12.05 -1.54 -10.93
C GLN A 19 -12.89 -0.48 -10.24
N ASP A 20 -14.21 -0.48 -10.44
CA ASP A 20 -15.13 0.48 -9.83
C ASP A 20 -15.06 0.41 -8.27
N ALA A 21 -14.95 -0.78 -7.69
CA ALA A 21 -14.78 -0.96 -6.25
C ALA A 21 -13.44 -0.40 -5.76
N LEU A 22 -12.33 -0.70 -6.46
CA LEU A 22 -11.02 -0.14 -6.13
C LEU A 22 -11.02 1.39 -6.17
N GLU A 23 -11.59 1.99 -7.21
CA GLU A 23 -11.62 3.45 -7.36
C GLU A 23 -12.49 4.12 -6.30
N ARG A 24 -13.54 3.45 -5.80
CA ARG A 24 -14.29 3.87 -4.61
C ARG A 24 -13.56 3.62 -3.28
N SER A 25 -12.31 3.13 -3.35
CA SER A 25 -11.49 2.79 -2.18
C SER A 25 -12.12 1.69 -1.30
N GLU A 26 -12.89 0.79 -1.93
CA GLU A 26 -13.38 -0.42 -1.29
C GLU A 26 -12.28 -1.49 -1.23
N VAL A 27 -12.41 -2.45 -0.32
CA VAL A 27 -11.54 -3.62 -0.25
C VAL A 27 -12.06 -4.68 -1.22
N VAL A 28 -11.35 -4.93 -2.29
CA VAL A 28 -11.64 -6.03 -3.22
C VAL A 28 -11.05 -7.30 -2.63
N TYR A 29 -11.92 -8.14 -2.09
CA TYR A 29 -11.56 -9.35 -1.36
C TYR A 29 -11.83 -10.61 -2.19
N PHE A 30 -11.00 -11.62 -2.01
CA PHE A 30 -11.12 -12.96 -2.58
C PHE A 30 -10.98 -13.98 -1.45
N SER A 31 -12.00 -14.80 -1.23
CA SER A 31 -12.01 -15.82 -0.18
C SER A 31 -10.90 -16.87 -0.37
N THR A 32 -10.49 -17.07 -1.60
CA THR A 32 -9.30 -17.86 -1.97
C THR A 32 -8.46 -17.04 -2.93
N SER A 33 -7.13 -17.11 -2.79
CA SER A 33 -6.23 -16.38 -3.70
C SER A 33 -6.53 -16.70 -5.17
N PRO A 34 -6.82 -15.70 -6.02
CA PRO A 34 -7.04 -15.92 -7.46
C PRO A 34 -5.74 -16.17 -8.22
N VAL A 35 -4.59 -16.01 -7.54
CA VAL A 35 -3.25 -16.24 -8.08
C VAL A 35 -2.72 -17.54 -7.49
N GLU A 36 -2.12 -18.39 -8.33
CA GLU A 36 -1.46 -19.61 -7.88
C GLU A 36 -0.35 -19.27 -6.87
N LEU A 37 -0.47 -19.85 -5.69
CA LEU A 37 0.50 -19.64 -4.61
C LEU A 37 1.76 -20.49 -4.81
N PRO A 38 2.88 -20.17 -4.14
CA PRO A 38 4.04 -21.04 -4.05
C PRO A 38 3.67 -22.41 -3.51
N SER A 39 4.49 -23.41 -3.82
CA SER A 39 4.30 -24.77 -3.32
C SER A 39 4.24 -24.80 -1.79
N ARG A 40 3.65 -25.86 -1.22
CA ARG A 40 3.62 -26.04 0.23
C ARG A 40 5.03 -25.99 0.83
N ALA A 41 6.00 -26.66 0.21
CA ALA A 41 7.39 -26.64 0.67
C ALA A 41 8.01 -25.23 0.65
N ASP A 42 7.68 -24.41 -0.35
CA ASP A 42 8.12 -23.02 -0.43
C ASP A 42 7.48 -22.12 0.64
N LEU A 43 6.18 -22.33 0.88
CA LEU A 43 5.49 -21.61 1.95
C LEU A 43 6.04 -22.01 3.33
N ASP A 44 6.35 -23.29 3.54
CA ASP A 44 6.95 -23.76 4.79
C ASP A 44 8.37 -23.19 4.97
N LEU A 45 9.17 -23.10 3.89
CA LEU A 45 10.44 -22.39 3.93
C LEU A 45 10.29 -20.92 4.36
N LEU A 46 9.34 -20.21 3.78
CA LEU A 46 9.10 -18.80 4.11
C LEU A 46 8.59 -18.59 5.54
N ARG A 47 7.79 -19.53 6.07
CA ARG A 47 7.21 -19.43 7.41
C ARG A 47 8.18 -19.88 8.51
N THR A 48 8.90 -20.96 8.30
CA THR A 48 9.68 -21.63 9.35
C THR A 48 11.16 -21.80 9.03
N GLY A 49 11.54 -21.76 7.75
CA GLY A 49 12.93 -21.94 7.31
C GLY A 49 13.77 -20.65 7.35
N LEU A 50 13.15 -19.48 7.51
CA LEU A 50 13.90 -18.23 7.65
C LEU A 50 14.53 -18.15 9.04
N PRO A 51 15.76 -17.56 9.17
CA PRO A 51 16.42 -17.42 10.46
C PRO A 51 15.55 -16.66 11.46
N GLN A 52 15.46 -17.17 12.68
CA GLN A 52 14.73 -16.49 13.79
C GLN A 52 15.33 -15.14 14.15
N THR A 53 16.61 -14.93 13.84
CA THR A 53 17.33 -13.65 14.02
C THR A 53 16.96 -12.60 12.97
N LEU A 54 16.17 -12.97 11.96
CA LEU A 54 15.77 -12.06 10.89
C LEU A 54 14.95 -10.89 11.47
N LYS A 55 15.50 -9.68 11.38
CA LYS A 55 14.85 -8.43 11.82
C LYS A 55 14.16 -7.69 10.67
N ALA A 56 14.28 -8.18 9.45
CA ALA A 56 13.73 -7.54 8.26
C ALA A 56 12.20 -7.54 8.31
N LYS A 57 11.60 -6.35 8.26
CA LYS A 57 10.14 -6.19 8.20
C LYS A 57 9.57 -6.84 6.93
N ASN A 58 10.27 -6.69 5.82
CA ASN A 58 9.91 -7.23 4.51
C ASN A 58 11.16 -7.80 3.86
N ILE A 59 11.01 -8.94 3.17
CA ILE A 59 11.96 -9.40 2.16
C ILE A 59 11.31 -9.07 0.83
N SER A 60 11.96 -8.26 -0.01
CA SER A 60 11.34 -7.66 -1.18
C SER A 60 12.10 -7.99 -2.45
N TYR A 61 11.43 -8.57 -3.42
CA TYR A 61 11.91 -8.67 -4.79
C TYR A 61 11.64 -7.36 -5.53
N HIS A 62 12.66 -6.88 -6.21
CA HIS A 62 12.67 -5.64 -7.00
C HIS A 62 12.67 -6.00 -8.49
N PRO A 63 11.55 -5.86 -9.21
CA PRO A 63 11.47 -6.28 -10.62
C PRO A 63 12.39 -5.47 -11.53
N GLU A 64 12.67 -4.19 -11.23
CA GLU A 64 13.57 -3.34 -12.00
C GLU A 64 15.04 -3.79 -11.93
N ALA A 65 15.43 -4.44 -10.84
CA ALA A 65 16.79 -4.99 -10.63
C ALA A 65 16.84 -6.52 -10.80
N ASP A 66 15.68 -7.16 -11.00
CA ASP A 66 15.48 -8.62 -11.02
C ASP A 66 16.15 -9.32 -9.83
N SER A 67 16.05 -8.74 -8.64
CA SER A 67 16.78 -9.24 -7.46
C SER A 67 16.06 -8.97 -6.14
N VAL A 68 16.48 -9.70 -5.11
CA VAL A 68 16.17 -9.43 -3.70
C VAL A 68 17.43 -8.88 -3.03
N PRO A 69 17.37 -7.68 -2.40
CA PRO A 69 18.49 -7.18 -1.61
C PRO A 69 18.91 -8.18 -0.54
N SER A 70 20.22 -8.26 -0.27
CA SER A 70 20.76 -9.24 0.67
C SER A 70 20.13 -9.07 2.06
N PHE A 71 19.75 -10.18 2.66
CA PHE A 71 19.29 -10.31 4.06
C PHE A 71 20.13 -11.41 4.76
N ASP A 72 20.08 -11.46 6.06
CA ASP A 72 20.88 -12.40 6.84
C ASP A 72 20.27 -13.81 6.80
N ALA A 73 20.79 -14.65 5.92
CA ALA A 73 20.42 -16.07 5.75
C ALA A 73 21.49 -16.81 4.94
N PRO A 74 21.55 -18.17 4.99
CA PRO A 74 22.35 -18.99 4.08
C PRO A 74 22.04 -18.72 2.61
N ILE A 75 23.02 -18.90 1.73
CA ILE A 75 22.90 -18.56 0.30
C ILE A 75 21.78 -19.36 -0.39
N GLU A 76 21.61 -20.61 -0.03
CA GLU A 76 20.59 -21.49 -0.58
C GLU A 76 19.19 -20.97 -0.26
N ILE A 77 18.98 -20.50 0.98
CA ILE A 77 17.73 -19.86 1.41
C ILE A 77 17.50 -18.56 0.64
N LYS A 78 18.51 -17.69 0.52
CA LYS A 78 18.42 -16.45 -0.24
C LYS A 78 17.99 -16.69 -1.68
N THR A 79 18.66 -17.60 -2.36
CA THR A 79 18.38 -17.97 -3.76
C THR A 79 16.95 -18.47 -3.91
N ARG A 80 16.52 -19.36 -3.01
CA ARG A 80 15.15 -19.91 -3.07
C ARG A 80 14.09 -18.86 -2.80
N VAL A 81 14.29 -18.01 -1.80
CA VAL A 81 13.38 -16.89 -1.48
C VAL A 81 13.26 -15.92 -2.65
N GLU A 82 14.36 -15.60 -3.31
CA GLU A 82 14.35 -14.74 -4.50
C GLU A 82 13.52 -15.36 -5.63
N GLU A 83 13.71 -16.65 -5.91
CA GLU A 83 12.95 -17.39 -6.93
C GLU A 83 11.45 -17.42 -6.61
N ILE A 84 11.08 -17.66 -5.34
CA ILE A 84 9.69 -17.67 -4.89
C ILE A 84 9.06 -16.29 -5.11
N LEU A 85 9.71 -15.22 -4.64
CA LEU A 85 9.17 -13.86 -4.74
C LEU A 85 9.09 -13.38 -6.18
N ARG A 86 10.09 -13.69 -7.00
CA ARG A 86 10.11 -13.39 -8.45
C ARG A 86 8.94 -14.08 -9.16
N THR A 87 8.77 -15.38 -8.92
CA THR A 87 7.71 -16.16 -9.56
C THR A 87 6.33 -15.69 -9.12
N HIS A 88 6.13 -15.50 -7.82
CA HIS A 88 4.87 -14.98 -7.29
C HIS A 88 4.56 -13.58 -7.82
N GLY A 89 5.55 -12.69 -7.86
CA GLY A 89 5.38 -11.34 -8.39
C GLY A 89 4.94 -11.32 -9.86
N ARG A 90 5.54 -12.16 -10.70
CA ARG A 90 5.15 -12.29 -12.12
C ARG A 90 3.71 -12.83 -12.28
N ARG A 91 3.30 -13.79 -11.44
CA ARG A 91 1.92 -14.32 -11.43
C ARG A 91 0.92 -13.24 -11.03
N VAL A 92 1.23 -12.48 -9.97
CA VAL A 92 0.39 -11.36 -9.52
C VAL A 92 0.30 -10.28 -10.60
N GLU A 93 1.42 -9.90 -11.22
CA GLU A 93 1.40 -8.91 -12.32
C GLU A 93 0.50 -9.37 -13.47
N ALA A 94 0.65 -10.62 -13.92
CA ALA A 94 -0.15 -11.18 -14.99
C ALA A 94 -1.66 -11.15 -14.65
N TYR A 95 -2.00 -11.55 -13.42
CA TYR A 95 -3.37 -11.50 -12.93
C TYR A 95 -3.92 -10.06 -12.91
N LEU A 96 -3.18 -9.13 -12.30
CA LEU A 96 -3.62 -7.74 -12.18
C LEU A 96 -3.80 -7.09 -13.56
N ARG A 97 -2.92 -7.36 -14.53
CA ARG A 97 -3.09 -6.87 -15.91
C ARG A 97 -4.35 -7.43 -16.57
N ALA A 98 -4.70 -8.67 -16.29
CA ALA A 98 -5.89 -9.31 -16.85
C ALA A 98 -7.19 -8.74 -16.25
N VAL A 99 -7.23 -8.48 -14.94
CA VAL A 99 -8.44 -8.01 -14.25
C VAL A 99 -8.56 -6.48 -14.18
N LEU A 100 -7.45 -5.74 -14.42
CA LEU A 100 -7.41 -4.28 -14.41
C LEU A 100 -6.82 -3.72 -15.71
N PRO A 101 -7.40 -4.06 -16.89
CA PRO A 101 -6.81 -3.69 -18.18
C PRO A 101 -6.77 -2.17 -18.39
N GLU A 102 -7.71 -1.41 -17.82
CA GLU A 102 -7.75 0.05 -17.94
C GLU A 102 -6.79 0.75 -16.95
N LEU A 103 -6.52 0.17 -15.77
CA LEU A 103 -5.62 0.75 -14.78
C LEU A 103 -4.14 0.42 -15.06
N SER A 104 -3.86 -0.67 -15.76
CA SER A 104 -2.50 -1.19 -15.95
C SER A 104 -1.63 -0.51 -17.02
N PRO A 105 -2.13 0.29 -17.98
CA PRO A 105 -1.27 1.00 -18.91
C PRO A 105 -0.32 1.95 -18.18
N ASN A 106 0.96 1.90 -18.55
CA ASN A 106 2.01 2.80 -18.02
C ASN A 106 2.16 2.84 -16.49
N TRP A 107 1.58 1.89 -15.77
CA TRP A 107 1.81 1.82 -14.32
C TRP A 107 3.27 1.48 -14.02
N THR A 108 3.73 1.86 -12.83
CA THR A 108 5.03 1.43 -12.32
C THR A 108 4.83 0.24 -11.39
N LEU A 109 5.25 -0.94 -11.85
CA LEU A 109 5.27 -2.11 -10.98
C LEU A 109 6.37 -1.93 -9.94
N GLY A 110 6.00 -2.04 -8.69
CA GLY A 110 6.93 -1.96 -7.57
C GLY A 110 7.34 -3.33 -7.06
N THR A 111 7.65 -3.43 -5.76
CA THR A 111 8.15 -4.67 -5.16
C THR A 111 7.05 -5.70 -4.94
N THR A 112 7.46 -6.98 -5.00
CA THR A 112 6.73 -8.09 -4.38
C THR A 112 7.48 -8.49 -3.12
N SER A 113 6.80 -8.39 -1.98
CA SER A 113 7.41 -8.56 -0.67
C SER A 113 6.76 -9.69 0.10
N PHE A 114 7.55 -10.40 0.90
CA PHE A 114 7.07 -11.29 1.95
C PHE A 114 7.26 -10.63 3.31
N ARG A 115 6.28 -10.76 4.20
CA ARG A 115 6.27 -10.22 5.57
C ARG A 115 6.44 -11.35 6.57
N PRO A 116 7.67 -11.65 7.03
CA PRO A 116 7.96 -12.81 7.89
C PRO A 116 7.61 -12.58 9.36
N ILE A 117 7.47 -11.34 9.80
CA ILE A 117 7.37 -10.97 11.22
C ILE A 117 5.97 -10.50 11.55
N GLU A 118 5.49 -10.87 12.77
CA GLU A 118 4.24 -10.35 13.33
C GLU A 118 4.32 -8.82 13.46
N GLU A 119 3.25 -8.15 13.04
CA GLU A 119 3.20 -6.67 13.13
C GLU A 119 2.84 -6.19 14.53
N LYS A 120 2.04 -6.96 15.28
CA LYS A 120 1.55 -6.61 16.61
C LYS A 120 2.69 -6.56 17.65
N GLY A 121 2.70 -5.51 18.46
CA GLY A 121 3.59 -5.41 19.61
C GLY A 121 5.04 -5.04 19.28
N ARG A 122 5.30 -4.52 18.06
CA ARG A 122 6.63 -4.03 17.70
C ARG A 122 6.89 -2.68 18.38
N ASP A 123 8.02 -2.57 19.10
CA ASP A 123 8.46 -1.29 19.66
C ASP A 123 8.99 -0.36 18.55
N LEU A 124 8.10 0.40 17.96
CA LEU A 124 8.39 1.31 16.86
C LEU A 124 7.96 2.73 17.21
N LYS A 125 8.71 3.71 16.71
CA LYS A 125 8.28 5.12 16.78
C LYS A 125 6.90 5.28 16.13
N PRO A 126 6.03 6.19 16.63
CA PRO A 126 4.66 6.37 16.14
C PRO A 126 4.52 6.41 14.62
N ARG A 127 5.35 7.18 13.94
CA ARG A 127 5.34 7.32 12.46
C ARG A 127 5.71 6.04 11.72
N SER A 128 6.46 5.13 12.36
CA SER A 128 6.93 3.88 11.76
C SER A 128 6.02 2.70 12.05
N SER A 129 5.09 2.82 13.02
CA SER A 129 4.18 1.76 13.41
C SER A 129 3.04 1.60 12.39
N ASN A 130 2.78 0.38 11.95
CA ASN A 130 1.60 0.05 11.14
C ASN A 130 0.36 -0.25 11.99
N GLU A 131 0.50 -0.36 13.31
CA GLU A 131 -0.64 -0.55 14.22
C GLU A 131 -1.51 0.71 14.35
N ARG A 132 -0.97 1.86 13.92
CA ARG A 132 -1.69 3.13 13.93
C ARG A 132 -2.40 3.35 12.61
N VAL A 133 -3.69 3.66 12.66
CA VAL A 133 -4.48 3.93 11.45
C VAL A 133 -3.87 5.08 10.66
N HIS A 134 -3.69 4.86 9.38
CA HIS A 134 -3.10 5.81 8.43
C HIS A 134 -3.55 5.50 7.00
N ILE A 135 -3.28 6.41 6.09
CA ILE A 135 -3.24 6.16 4.65
C ILE A 135 -1.79 6.08 4.19
N ASP A 136 -1.52 5.39 3.12
CA ASP A 136 -0.19 5.43 2.51
C ASP A 136 0.04 6.76 1.79
N ALA A 137 1.20 7.37 2.07
CA ALA A 137 1.61 8.65 1.47
C ALA A 137 2.74 8.50 0.46
N GLY A 138 3.15 7.27 0.18
CA GLY A 138 4.20 6.92 -0.76
C GLY A 138 4.50 5.43 -0.66
N ALA A 139 4.92 4.83 -1.76
CA ALA A 139 5.29 3.41 -1.79
C ALA A 139 6.81 3.20 -1.88
N TYR A 140 7.48 3.98 -2.72
CA TYR A 140 8.93 3.92 -2.97
C TYR A 140 9.56 5.31 -3.00
N GLY A 141 8.82 6.31 -2.52
CA GLY A 141 9.15 7.73 -2.59
C GLY A 141 7.93 8.54 -3.02
N ALA A 142 8.14 9.51 -3.89
CA ALA A 142 7.07 10.33 -4.42
C ALA A 142 6.16 9.55 -5.38
N THR A 143 4.85 9.74 -5.25
CA THR A 143 3.86 9.18 -6.18
C THR A 143 3.47 10.19 -7.26
N ASN A 144 3.66 11.50 -6.98
CA ASN A 144 3.27 12.61 -7.85
C ASN A 144 1.77 12.57 -8.26
N GLY A 145 0.91 12.01 -7.41
CA GLY A 145 -0.52 11.87 -7.64
C GLY A 145 -0.96 10.49 -8.14
N ALA A 146 -0.03 9.60 -8.50
CA ALA A 146 -0.37 8.22 -8.83
C ALA A 146 -0.97 7.50 -7.61
N ARG A 147 -1.92 6.59 -7.87
CA ARG A 147 -2.57 5.75 -6.86
C ARG A 147 -1.65 4.62 -6.42
N ILE A 148 -1.73 4.22 -5.17
CA ILE A 148 -0.92 3.13 -4.61
C ILE A 148 -1.78 1.87 -4.55
N LEU A 149 -1.75 1.06 -5.61
CA LEU A 149 -2.40 -0.25 -5.63
C LEU A 149 -1.54 -1.26 -4.89
N ARG A 150 -2.15 -2.01 -3.96
CA ARG A 150 -1.51 -3.16 -3.33
C ARG A 150 -2.39 -4.40 -3.43
N PHE A 151 -1.78 -5.50 -3.83
CA PHE A 151 -2.36 -6.83 -3.80
C PHE A 151 -1.71 -7.62 -2.66
N PHE A 152 -2.52 -8.16 -1.79
CA PHE A 152 -2.10 -8.91 -0.61
C PHE A 152 -2.57 -10.34 -0.68
N VAL A 153 -1.80 -11.25 -0.08
CA VAL A 153 -2.23 -12.62 0.21
C VAL A 153 -1.84 -12.97 1.64
N ASN A 154 -2.81 -13.40 2.44
CA ASN A 154 -2.53 -13.97 3.74
C ASN A 154 -2.10 -15.44 3.55
N VAL A 155 -0.82 -15.73 3.69
CA VAL A 155 -0.30 -17.09 3.58
C VAL A 155 -0.03 -17.73 4.94
N HIS A 156 -0.63 -17.25 6.01
CA HIS A 156 -0.65 -17.95 7.29
C HIS A 156 -1.59 -19.16 7.20
N GLU A 157 -1.24 -20.28 7.81
CA GLU A 157 -2.04 -21.53 7.71
C GLU A 157 -3.37 -21.47 8.46
N THR A 158 -3.39 -20.80 9.61
CA THR A 158 -4.51 -20.89 10.56
C THR A 158 -4.97 -19.55 11.13
N ARG A 159 -4.16 -18.47 10.96
CA ARG A 159 -4.50 -17.17 11.58
C ARG A 159 -4.94 -16.15 10.54
N GLU A 160 -5.95 -15.41 10.90
CA GLU A 160 -6.39 -14.24 10.15
C GLU A 160 -5.35 -13.13 10.21
N ARG A 161 -5.32 -12.32 9.16
CA ARG A 161 -4.73 -11.00 9.22
C ARG A 161 -5.83 -9.99 9.50
N VAL A 162 -5.65 -9.14 10.50
CA VAL A 162 -6.67 -8.19 10.91
C VAL A 162 -6.17 -6.76 10.71
N TRP A 163 -6.98 -5.98 10.00
CA TRP A 163 -6.78 -4.55 9.84
C TRP A 163 -7.81 -3.76 10.63
N GLY A 164 -7.44 -2.54 11.04
CA GLY A 164 -8.37 -1.52 11.48
C GLY A 164 -8.53 -0.46 10.40
N THR A 165 -9.74 0.07 10.22
CA THR A 165 -10.01 1.18 9.29
C THR A 165 -10.94 2.21 9.91
N LYS A 166 -10.86 3.45 9.43
CA LYS A 166 -11.80 4.55 9.71
C LYS A 166 -12.46 5.07 8.42
N GLY A 167 -12.54 4.20 7.41
CA GLY A 167 -13.16 4.51 6.12
C GLY A 167 -12.16 5.04 5.09
N THR A 168 -12.72 5.61 4.03
CA THR A 168 -11.95 6.14 2.90
C THR A 168 -11.19 7.40 3.25
N PHE A 169 -10.24 7.80 2.39
CA PHE A 169 -9.57 9.09 2.50
C PHE A 169 -10.56 10.26 2.57
N GLY A 170 -11.60 10.23 1.70
CA GLY A 170 -12.66 11.24 1.70
C GLY A 170 -13.46 11.27 3.01
N ASP A 171 -13.77 10.11 3.60
CA ASP A 171 -14.45 10.04 4.90
C ASP A 171 -13.58 10.66 5.99
N CYS A 172 -12.30 10.29 6.04
CA CYS A 172 -11.37 10.84 7.01
C CYS A 172 -11.25 12.37 6.86
N MET A 173 -11.12 12.87 5.63
CA MET A 173 -11.01 14.31 5.39
C MET A 173 -12.29 15.08 5.77
N ARG A 174 -13.48 14.50 5.61
CA ARG A 174 -14.75 15.09 6.04
C ARG A 174 -14.95 15.08 7.55
N SER A 175 -14.46 14.05 8.22
CA SER A 175 -14.72 13.85 9.66
C SER A 175 -13.67 14.48 10.57
N TYR A 176 -12.50 14.86 10.03
CA TYR A 176 -11.38 15.31 10.86
C TYR A 176 -10.69 16.55 10.26
N ASP A 177 -11.14 17.74 10.67
CA ASP A 177 -10.59 19.04 10.24
C ASP A 177 -9.07 19.14 10.41
N GLU A 178 -8.53 18.50 11.43
CA GLU A 178 -7.10 18.49 11.70
C GLU A 178 -6.25 17.92 10.56
N LEU A 179 -6.84 17.06 9.71
CA LEU A 179 -6.15 16.52 8.52
C LEU A 179 -6.01 17.59 7.44
N TRP A 180 -7.02 18.46 7.30
CA TRP A 180 -6.93 19.63 6.43
C TRP A 180 -5.88 20.62 6.91
N TRP A 181 -5.82 20.90 8.22
CA TRP A 181 -4.78 21.72 8.81
C TRP A 181 -3.39 21.17 8.54
N ALA A 182 -3.21 19.85 8.70
CA ALA A 182 -1.96 19.19 8.40
C ALA A 182 -1.59 19.31 6.91
N ALA A 183 -2.56 19.12 6.01
CA ALA A 183 -2.34 19.22 4.57
C ALA A 183 -1.88 20.62 4.14
N ARG A 184 -2.48 21.66 4.73
CA ARG A 184 -2.23 23.09 4.41
C ARG A 184 -0.88 23.59 4.87
N ASP A 185 -0.31 23.03 5.92
CA ASP A 185 0.99 23.46 6.48
C ASP A 185 1.02 24.97 6.82
N GLY A 186 -0.02 25.45 7.52
CA GLY A 186 -0.18 26.86 7.88
C GLY A 186 -0.61 27.80 6.74
N ARG A 187 -0.88 27.29 5.55
CA ARG A 187 -1.37 28.09 4.40
C ARG A 187 -2.90 28.12 4.37
N ARG A 188 -3.45 29.12 3.66
CA ARG A 188 -4.90 29.21 3.43
C ARG A 188 -5.41 28.07 2.55
N GLU A 189 -4.66 27.72 1.52
CA GLU A 189 -5.03 26.75 0.49
C GLU A 189 -3.93 25.72 0.28
N ILE A 190 -4.32 24.52 -0.19
CA ILE A 190 -3.40 23.47 -0.58
C ILE A 190 -3.03 23.71 -2.05
N SER A 191 -1.78 24.05 -2.32
CA SER A 191 -1.27 24.06 -3.69
C SER A 191 -0.67 22.69 -4.00
N LEU A 192 -1.24 21.98 -4.98
CA LEU A 192 -0.74 20.68 -5.45
C LEU A 192 0.14 20.81 -6.70
N GLN A 193 0.14 21.96 -7.35
CA GLN A 193 0.96 22.19 -8.54
C GLN A 193 2.42 22.43 -8.17
N LYS A 194 3.30 21.80 -8.93
CA LYS A 194 4.75 22.04 -8.83
C LYS A 194 5.04 23.51 -9.18
N SER A 195 5.68 24.23 -8.29
CA SER A 195 6.22 25.57 -8.55
C SER A 195 7.30 25.51 -9.64
N ALA A 196 7.71 26.67 -10.17
CA ALA A 196 8.82 26.73 -11.12
C ALA A 196 10.11 26.13 -10.54
N LEU A 197 10.37 26.38 -9.24
CA LEU A 197 11.50 25.79 -8.52
C LEU A 197 11.37 24.26 -8.36
N ASP A 198 10.17 23.76 -8.01
CA ASP A 198 9.92 22.31 -7.94
C ASP A 198 10.16 21.66 -9.33
N LYS A 199 9.71 22.30 -10.41
CA LYS A 199 9.91 21.80 -11.78
C LYS A 199 11.38 21.75 -12.17
N LEU A 200 12.15 22.81 -11.84
CA LEU A 200 13.58 22.85 -12.08
C LEU A 200 14.31 21.75 -11.31
N TYR A 201 13.98 21.62 -10.00
CA TYR A 201 14.55 20.57 -9.14
C TYR A 201 14.20 19.16 -9.65
N SER A 202 12.95 18.92 -10.03
CA SER A 202 12.52 17.66 -10.65
C SER A 202 13.26 17.38 -11.96
N GLY A 203 13.56 18.40 -12.76
CA GLY A 203 14.36 18.29 -13.99
C GLY A 203 15.79 17.83 -13.70
N MET A 204 16.43 18.43 -12.69
CA MET A 204 17.77 18.04 -12.24
C MET A 204 17.78 16.60 -11.69
N LEU A 205 16.81 16.24 -10.86
CA LEU A 205 16.71 14.89 -10.31
C LEU A 205 16.46 13.83 -11.39
N ARG A 206 15.71 14.15 -12.44
CA ARG A 206 15.51 13.24 -13.58
C ARG A 206 16.79 13.03 -14.37
N ALA A 207 17.56 14.09 -14.58
CA ALA A 207 18.86 13.99 -15.27
C ALA A 207 19.85 13.14 -14.47
N VAL A 208 19.92 13.35 -13.14
CA VAL A 208 20.76 12.54 -12.24
C VAL A 208 20.21 11.12 -12.09
N GLY A 209 18.87 10.96 -12.05
CA GLY A 209 18.19 9.68 -11.91
C GLY A 209 18.31 8.75 -13.13
N ALA A 210 18.81 9.26 -14.26
CA ALA A 210 19.23 8.41 -15.38
C ALA A 210 20.47 7.56 -15.02
N ALA A 211 21.36 8.09 -14.18
CA ALA A 211 22.56 7.40 -13.70
C ALA A 211 22.34 6.78 -12.29
N TYR A 212 21.46 7.37 -11.48
CA TYR A 212 21.21 6.97 -10.08
C TYR A 212 19.70 6.85 -9.79
N PRO A 213 19.10 5.66 -9.95
CA PRO A 213 17.64 5.46 -9.78
C PRO A 213 17.06 5.98 -8.47
N LEU A 214 17.84 5.96 -7.38
CA LEU A 214 17.45 6.50 -6.07
C LEU A 214 17.16 8.02 -6.09
N ALA A 215 17.69 8.77 -7.05
CA ALA A 215 17.39 10.19 -7.17
C ALA A 215 15.93 10.46 -7.55
N ARG A 216 15.26 9.51 -8.22
CA ARG A 216 13.82 9.63 -8.57
C ARG A 216 12.91 9.53 -7.34
N VAL A 217 13.34 8.80 -6.32
CA VAL A 217 12.60 8.60 -5.06
C VAL A 217 12.51 9.89 -4.24
N ILE A 218 13.44 10.84 -4.48
CA ILE A 218 13.54 12.11 -3.76
C ILE A 218 12.67 13.21 -4.40
N ASP A 219 12.19 13.02 -5.63
CA ASP A 219 11.36 14.02 -6.34
C ASP A 219 9.95 14.11 -5.75
N SER A 220 9.84 14.81 -4.62
CA SER A 220 8.61 14.98 -3.88
C SER A 220 7.81 16.18 -4.37
N SER A 221 6.60 15.94 -4.88
CA SER A 221 5.66 16.98 -5.27
C SER A 221 4.99 17.65 -4.07
N PRO A 222 4.33 18.81 -4.25
CA PRO A 222 3.47 19.41 -3.21
C PRO A 222 2.40 18.42 -2.72
N TYR A 223 1.82 17.61 -3.61
CA TYR A 223 0.89 16.54 -3.27
C TYR A 223 1.53 15.53 -2.30
N ASP A 224 2.71 14.99 -2.64
CA ASP A 224 3.39 14.01 -1.79
C ASP A 224 3.70 14.58 -0.40
N ARG A 225 4.06 15.87 -0.34
CA ARG A 225 4.31 16.56 0.93
C ARG A 225 3.02 16.70 1.77
N ALA A 226 1.89 17.03 1.14
CA ALA A 226 0.59 17.10 1.80
C ALA A 226 0.15 15.73 2.33
N MET A 227 0.21 14.69 1.49
CA MET A 227 -0.12 13.31 1.88
C MET A 227 0.74 12.83 3.04
N ARG A 228 2.04 13.12 3.03
CA ARG A 228 2.95 12.76 4.14
C ARG A 228 2.59 13.46 5.44
N ARG A 229 2.17 14.73 5.41
CA ARG A 229 1.70 15.44 6.61
C ARG A 229 0.41 14.84 7.15
N ILE A 230 -0.54 14.50 6.27
CA ILE A 230 -1.78 13.82 6.66
C ILE A 230 -1.47 12.46 7.29
N HIS A 231 -0.65 11.63 6.63
CA HIS A 231 -0.20 10.33 7.14
C HIS A 231 0.39 10.44 8.56
N ASN A 232 1.32 11.39 8.74
CA ASN A 232 1.93 11.61 10.04
C ASN A 232 0.91 12.09 11.09
N ARG A 233 0.00 13.00 10.70
CA ARG A 233 -1.05 13.49 11.59
C ARG A 233 -1.96 12.35 12.04
N MET A 234 -2.44 11.51 11.13
CA MET A 234 -3.24 10.32 11.48
C MET A 234 -2.54 9.44 12.51
N LYS A 235 -1.24 9.22 12.37
CA LYS A 235 -0.46 8.38 13.29
C LYS A 235 -0.17 9.04 14.64
N GLU A 236 -0.12 10.34 14.73
CA GLU A 236 0.30 11.08 15.93
C GLU A 236 -0.85 11.70 16.71
N SER A 237 -1.95 12.03 16.05
CA SER A 237 -3.08 12.71 16.70
C SER A 237 -3.86 11.78 17.63
N ASP A 238 -3.97 12.20 18.89
CA ASP A 238 -4.77 11.48 19.88
C ASP A 238 -6.28 11.62 19.60
N SER A 239 -6.74 12.77 19.07
CA SER A 239 -8.14 12.98 18.68
C SER A 239 -8.55 12.05 17.54
N PHE A 240 -7.73 11.93 16.50
CA PHE A 240 -7.98 10.99 15.41
C PHE A 240 -7.97 9.53 15.90
N ARG A 241 -7.02 9.16 16.74
CA ARG A 241 -6.87 7.79 17.24
C ARG A 241 -7.95 7.41 18.24
N GLY A 242 -8.28 8.32 19.17
CA GLY A 242 -9.22 8.07 20.26
C GLY A 242 -10.69 8.00 19.84
N ASN A 243 -11.06 8.53 18.69
CA ASN A 243 -12.42 8.44 18.18
C ASN A 243 -12.69 7.03 17.64
N ALA A 244 -13.53 6.27 18.35
CA ALA A 244 -13.92 4.91 18.00
C ALA A 244 -15.17 4.84 17.11
N GLN A 245 -15.84 5.96 16.85
CA GLN A 245 -17.16 5.98 16.20
C GLN A 245 -17.15 5.35 14.80
N ASP A 246 -16.10 5.62 14.00
CA ASP A 246 -15.98 5.13 12.63
C ASP A 246 -15.01 3.96 12.49
N TYR A 247 -14.47 3.48 13.61
CA TYR A 247 -13.47 2.41 13.59
C TYR A 247 -14.12 1.05 13.35
N ARG A 248 -13.60 0.30 12.37
CA ARG A 248 -14.03 -1.06 12.03
C ARG A 248 -12.83 -1.96 11.83
N GLU A 249 -13.01 -3.24 12.10
CA GLU A 249 -12.02 -4.27 11.86
C GLU A 249 -12.32 -5.04 10.57
N ILE A 250 -11.29 -5.31 9.79
CA ILE A 250 -11.36 -6.09 8.55
C ILE A 250 -10.58 -7.37 8.79
N HIS A 251 -11.23 -8.51 8.64
CA HIS A 251 -10.67 -9.82 8.89
C HIS A 251 -10.38 -10.54 7.58
N PHE A 252 -9.11 -10.86 7.32
CA PHE A 252 -8.66 -11.59 6.14
C PHE A 252 -8.28 -13.03 6.53
N PRO A 253 -9.12 -14.02 6.24
CA PRO A 253 -8.87 -15.42 6.56
C PRO A 253 -7.56 -15.96 5.98
N PRO A 254 -7.04 -17.09 6.51
CA PRO A 254 -5.94 -17.81 5.92
C PRO A 254 -6.15 -18.11 4.43
N MET A 255 -5.11 -17.98 3.62
CA MET A 255 -5.09 -18.26 2.18
C MET A 255 -6.01 -17.36 1.33
N SER A 256 -6.63 -16.35 1.92
CA SER A 256 -7.38 -15.32 1.19
C SER A 256 -6.47 -14.25 0.59
N ALA A 257 -7.00 -13.52 -0.39
CA ALA A 257 -6.32 -12.39 -1.00
C ALA A 257 -7.22 -11.14 -1.01
N TRP A 258 -6.60 -9.98 -1.12
CA TRP A 258 -7.34 -8.73 -1.32
C TRP A 258 -6.47 -7.70 -2.02
N MET A 259 -7.11 -6.77 -2.69
CA MET A 259 -6.44 -5.60 -3.25
C MET A 259 -7.18 -4.32 -2.91
N VAL A 260 -6.44 -3.25 -2.81
CA VAL A 260 -6.95 -1.93 -2.41
C VAL A 260 -6.01 -0.82 -2.89
N PHE A 261 -6.56 0.37 -3.10
CA PHE A 261 -5.76 1.59 -3.14
C PHE A 261 -5.45 2.05 -1.71
N THR A 262 -4.23 1.77 -1.23
CA THR A 262 -3.83 2.08 0.16
C THR A 262 -3.62 3.57 0.44
N ASP A 263 -3.61 4.41 -0.59
CA ASP A 263 -3.72 5.86 -0.50
C ASP A 263 -5.18 6.34 -0.36
N GLY A 264 -6.16 5.47 -0.71
CA GLY A 264 -7.58 5.80 -0.73
C GLY A 264 -8.37 5.29 0.47
N ILE A 265 -7.89 4.32 1.23
CA ILE A 265 -8.52 3.79 2.44
C ILE A 265 -7.58 3.87 3.63
N SER A 266 -8.10 4.36 4.76
CA SER A 266 -7.34 4.34 6.01
C SER A 266 -7.19 2.91 6.51
N HIS A 267 -6.01 2.56 6.99
CA HIS A 267 -5.76 1.21 7.47
C HIS A 267 -4.69 1.16 8.56
N SER A 268 -4.78 0.15 9.39
CA SER A 268 -3.75 -0.27 10.33
C SER A 268 -3.65 -1.79 10.31
N VAL A 269 -2.55 -2.35 10.80
CA VAL A 269 -2.38 -3.80 10.95
C VAL A 269 -2.42 -4.13 12.43
N LEU A 270 -3.50 -4.72 12.87
CA LEU A 270 -3.69 -5.12 14.27
C LEU A 270 -2.97 -6.42 14.58
N THR A 271 -3.07 -7.39 13.69
CA THR A 271 -2.36 -8.66 13.74
C THR A 271 -2.04 -9.14 12.34
N GLY A 272 -1.01 -9.92 12.19
CA GLY A 272 -0.75 -10.63 10.95
C GLY A 272 0.72 -10.82 10.65
N GLN A 273 1.04 -12.07 10.36
CA GLN A 273 2.32 -12.58 9.94
C GLN A 273 2.13 -13.35 8.63
N TYR A 274 3.20 -13.57 7.87
CA TYR A 274 3.21 -14.36 6.66
C TYR A 274 2.25 -13.88 5.57
N ALA A 275 2.49 -12.68 5.08
CA ALA A 275 1.73 -12.15 3.95
C ALA A 275 2.64 -11.81 2.76
N PHE A 276 2.17 -12.06 1.56
CA PHE A 276 2.72 -11.44 0.36
C PHE A 276 2.06 -10.08 0.11
N VAL A 277 2.84 -9.16 -0.44
CA VAL A 277 2.36 -7.83 -0.84
C VAL A 277 3.04 -7.45 -2.15
N THR A 278 2.26 -7.28 -3.20
CA THR A 278 2.73 -6.71 -4.48
C THR A 278 2.16 -5.31 -4.62
N THR A 279 2.99 -4.35 -5.01
CA THR A 279 2.62 -2.93 -5.13
C THR A 279 2.77 -2.45 -6.57
N ALA A 280 1.81 -1.65 -7.04
CA ALA A 280 1.92 -0.90 -8.29
C ALA A 280 1.51 0.56 -8.06
N LEU A 281 2.17 1.49 -8.78
CA LEU A 281 1.77 2.88 -8.87
C LEU A 281 0.97 3.05 -10.15
N VAL A 282 -0.30 3.36 -10.01
CA VAL A 282 -1.27 3.51 -11.12
C VAL A 282 -1.39 4.99 -11.48
N PRO A 283 -1.12 5.38 -12.73
CA PRO A 283 -1.33 6.75 -13.19
C PRO A 283 -2.76 7.21 -12.94
N LEU A 284 -2.94 8.44 -12.44
CA LEU A 284 -4.25 8.98 -12.12
C LEU A 284 -5.16 9.11 -13.36
N GLU A 285 -4.55 9.36 -14.53
CA GLU A 285 -5.25 9.42 -15.82
C GLU A 285 -5.87 8.09 -16.25
N ASN A 286 -5.48 6.97 -15.65
CA ASN A 286 -6.09 5.66 -15.93
C ASN A 286 -7.36 5.42 -15.10
N CYS A 287 -7.63 6.26 -14.11
CA CYS A 287 -8.81 6.13 -13.25
C CYS A 287 -10.06 6.66 -13.98
N ARG A 288 -11.18 5.95 -13.81
CA ARG A 288 -12.49 6.32 -14.37
C ARG A 288 -13.28 7.23 -13.42
N ILE A 289 -12.97 7.20 -12.13
CA ILE A 289 -13.61 7.98 -11.07
C ILE A 289 -12.50 8.79 -10.34
N PRO A 290 -11.72 9.61 -11.07
CA PRO A 290 -10.55 10.28 -10.50
C PRO A 290 -10.90 11.26 -9.39
N GLU A 291 -12.15 11.77 -9.34
CA GLU A 291 -12.64 12.68 -8.29
C GLU A 291 -12.61 12.05 -6.89
N LEU A 292 -12.65 10.74 -6.77
CA LEU A 292 -12.50 10.01 -5.51
C LEU A 292 -11.04 9.79 -5.09
N ALA A 293 -10.10 10.10 -5.97
CA ALA A 293 -8.68 9.97 -5.64
C ALA A 293 -8.22 11.08 -4.67
N PRO A 294 -7.30 10.80 -3.75
CA PRO A 294 -6.79 11.78 -2.80
C PRO A 294 -6.30 13.08 -3.45
N TYR A 295 -5.70 13.00 -4.65
CA TYR A 295 -5.26 14.17 -5.39
C TYR A 295 -6.40 15.15 -5.66
N HIS A 296 -7.52 14.67 -6.21
CA HIS A 296 -8.66 15.52 -6.54
C HIS A 296 -9.44 15.97 -5.32
N ILE A 297 -9.55 15.14 -4.29
CA ILE A 297 -10.14 15.54 -3.00
C ILE A 297 -9.35 16.71 -2.40
N LEU A 298 -8.02 16.65 -2.39
CA LEU A 298 -7.18 17.74 -1.90
C LEU A 298 -7.24 18.98 -2.80
N ALA A 299 -7.36 18.80 -4.13
CA ALA A 299 -7.47 19.90 -5.09
C ALA A 299 -8.81 20.64 -4.97
N ALA A 300 -9.90 19.93 -4.68
CA ALA A 300 -11.21 20.52 -4.45
C ALA A 300 -11.27 21.38 -3.16
N GLY A 301 -10.40 21.06 -2.20
CA GLY A 301 -10.34 21.80 -0.93
C GLY A 301 -11.43 21.38 0.06
N HIS A 302 -11.41 22.05 1.20
CA HIS A 302 -12.45 21.91 2.22
C HIS A 302 -13.66 22.74 1.76
N ALA A 303 -14.75 22.07 1.40
CA ALA A 303 -16.02 22.72 1.08
C ALA A 303 -16.70 23.26 2.36
#